data_e61e4ac2c730603e46213c6c31ca8978
#
_entry.id   e61e4ac2c730603e46213c6c31ca8978
#
_cell.length_a   1.000
_cell.length_b   1.000
_cell.length_c   1.000
_cell.angle_alpha   90.00
_cell.angle_beta   90.00
_cell.angle_gamma   90.00
#
_symmetry.space_group_name_H-M   'P 1'
#
loop_
_entity.id
_entity.type
_entity.pdbx_description
1 polymer ?
#
loop_
_entity_poly.entity_id
_entity_poly.type
_entity_poly.pdbx_seq_one_letter_code
_entity_poly.pdbx_strand_id
1 'polypeptide(L)'
;MILISMIQNPPESAKEMVKRSMQLPRLPEFIKTRGPYIAGVVGEGIKTLTIYDFEDSKYGEAIKHIGKLLGAFHGVPGYTYSIQVWLRAKDAYEAFGVI
;
A
#
# COMPACT_ATOMS: atom_id res chain seq x y z
N MET A 1 3.90 -13.79 -1.26
CA MET A 1 2.81 -13.08 -0.55
C MET A 1 2.50 -11.78 -1.28
N ILE A 2 1.25 -11.52 -1.48
CA ILE A 2 0.79 -10.29 -2.11
C ILE A 2 0.19 -9.39 -1.04
N LEU A 3 0.70 -8.19 -0.93
CA LEU A 3 0.21 -7.19 -0.01
C LEU A 3 -0.19 -5.97 -0.82
N ILE A 4 -1.36 -5.41 -0.56
CA ILE A 4 -1.84 -4.24 -1.27
C ILE A 4 -2.11 -3.13 -0.27
N SER A 5 -1.52 -1.97 -0.53
CA SER A 5 -1.86 -0.76 0.21
C SER A 5 -2.79 0.12 -0.63
N MET A 6 -3.75 0.71 0.04
CA MET A 6 -4.63 1.70 -0.54
C MET A 6 -4.53 2.95 0.32
N ILE A 7 -4.18 4.06 -0.31
CA ILE A 7 -4.10 5.36 0.35
C ILE A 7 -5.24 6.22 -0.19
N GLN A 8 -5.83 7.03 0.68
CA GLN A 8 -6.83 8.01 0.29
C GLN A 8 -6.53 9.34 0.93
N ASN A 9 -6.61 10.40 0.16
CA ASN A 9 -6.46 11.75 0.68
C ASN A 9 -7.32 12.73 -0.13
N PRO A 10 -7.77 13.84 0.50
CA PRO A 10 -8.50 14.86 -0.24
C PRO A 10 -7.58 15.62 -1.19
N PRO A 11 -8.11 16.23 -2.25
CA PRO A 11 -7.29 17.01 -3.20
C PRO A 11 -6.48 18.12 -2.53
N GLU A 12 -6.99 18.70 -1.45
CA GLU A 12 -6.35 19.79 -0.72
C GLU A 12 -5.00 19.36 -0.12
N SER A 13 -4.83 18.08 0.15
CA SER A 13 -3.60 17.53 0.73
C SER A 13 -2.62 17.03 -0.32
N ALA A 14 -2.93 17.12 -1.61
CA ALA A 14 -2.13 16.53 -2.68
C ALA A 14 -0.68 17.03 -2.68
N LYS A 15 -0.47 18.33 -2.51
CA LYS A 15 0.88 18.91 -2.53
C LYS A 15 1.74 18.36 -1.39
N GLU A 16 1.18 18.26 -0.20
CA GLU A 16 1.89 17.71 0.97
C GLU A 16 2.19 16.22 0.78
N MET A 17 1.25 15.47 0.19
CA MET A 17 1.47 14.06 -0.14
C MET A 17 2.65 13.89 -1.10
N VAL A 18 2.70 14.67 -2.15
CA VAL A 18 3.80 14.63 -3.13
C VAL A 18 5.13 14.98 -2.46
N LYS A 19 5.15 16.04 -1.66
CA LYS A 19 6.35 16.48 -0.94
C LYS A 19 6.91 15.36 -0.08
N ARG A 20 6.07 14.70 0.70
CA ARG A 20 6.50 13.61 1.57
C ARG A 20 6.92 12.37 0.76
N SER A 21 6.24 12.09 -0.35
CA SER A 21 6.58 10.95 -1.19
C SER A 21 8.00 11.04 -1.77
N MET A 22 8.46 12.24 -2.04
CA MET A 22 9.82 12.46 -2.56
C MET A 22 10.92 12.17 -1.53
N GLN A 23 10.57 12.09 -0.26
CA GLN A 23 11.52 11.85 0.83
C GLN A 23 11.49 10.41 1.33
N LEU A 24 10.69 9.54 0.71
CA LEU A 24 10.57 8.16 1.15
C LEU A 24 11.85 7.38 0.86
N PRO A 25 12.26 6.50 1.79
CA PRO A 25 13.39 5.62 1.54
C PRO A 25 13.02 4.57 0.50
N ARG A 26 14.03 4.04 -0.20
CA ARG A 26 13.83 2.94 -1.13
C ARG A 26 13.51 1.67 -0.35
N LEU A 27 12.61 0.87 -0.92
CA LEU A 27 12.33 -0.46 -0.37
C LEU A 27 13.47 -1.42 -0.69
N PRO A 28 13.70 -2.43 0.16
CA PRO A 28 14.67 -3.48 -0.14
C PRO A 28 14.33 -4.21 -1.43
N GLU A 29 15.36 -4.74 -2.10
CA GLU A 29 15.19 -5.43 -3.39
C GLU A 29 14.31 -6.67 -3.32
N PHE A 30 14.20 -7.32 -2.15
CA PHE A 30 13.35 -8.49 -2.03
C PHE A 30 11.86 -8.17 -2.11
N ILE A 31 11.48 -6.91 -2.03
CA ILE A 31 10.10 -6.46 -2.21
C ILE A 31 9.92 -5.95 -3.64
N LYS A 32 9.17 -6.70 -4.44
CA LYS A 32 8.83 -6.27 -5.80
C LYS A 32 7.58 -5.42 -5.74
N THR A 33 7.69 -4.20 -6.26
CA THR A 33 6.62 -3.22 -6.16
C THR A 33 6.04 -2.94 -7.53
N ARG A 34 4.70 -2.90 -7.62
CA ARG A 34 3.97 -2.42 -8.78
C ARG A 34 3.11 -1.24 -8.38
N GLY A 35 3.17 -0.17 -9.16
CA GLY A 35 2.56 1.10 -8.84
C GLY A 35 3.59 2.06 -8.26
N PRO A 36 3.16 3.14 -7.64
CA PRO A 36 1.76 3.44 -7.30
C PRO A 36 0.89 3.74 -8.51
N TYR A 37 -0.36 3.30 -8.43
CA TYR A 37 -1.41 3.66 -9.39
C TYR A 37 -2.35 4.63 -8.71
N ILE A 38 -2.69 5.73 -9.38
CA ILE A 38 -3.44 6.82 -8.77
C ILE A 38 -4.73 7.06 -9.54
N ALA A 39 -5.84 7.23 -8.80
CA ALA A 39 -7.14 7.53 -9.35
C ALA A 39 -7.80 8.66 -8.56
N GLY A 40 -8.50 9.53 -9.27
CA GLY A 40 -9.40 10.50 -8.64
C GLY A 40 -10.81 9.93 -8.63
N VAL A 41 -11.46 9.92 -7.48
CA VAL A 41 -12.78 9.33 -7.31
C VAL A 41 -13.73 10.36 -6.71
N VAL A 42 -14.86 10.58 -7.39
CA VAL A 42 -15.89 11.54 -6.94
C VAL A 42 -16.35 11.16 -5.52
N GLY A 43 -16.31 12.15 -4.63
CA GLY A 43 -16.74 11.97 -3.23
C GLY A 43 -15.71 11.29 -2.32
N GLU A 44 -14.64 10.71 -2.89
CA GLU A 44 -13.62 10.01 -2.11
C GLU A 44 -12.25 10.67 -2.20
N GLY A 45 -12.02 11.51 -3.21
CA GLY A 45 -10.75 12.19 -3.41
C GLY A 45 -9.75 11.37 -4.20
N ILE A 46 -8.48 11.49 -3.83
CA ILE A 46 -7.37 10.82 -4.53
C ILE A 46 -7.08 9.49 -3.86
N LYS A 47 -7.08 8.42 -4.65
CA LYS A 47 -6.73 7.08 -4.18
C LYS A 47 -5.43 6.62 -4.82
N THR A 48 -4.56 6.01 -4.02
CA THR A 48 -3.28 5.48 -4.49
C THR A 48 -3.19 4.01 -4.10
N LEU A 49 -3.01 3.14 -5.10
CA LEU A 49 -2.91 1.71 -4.90
C LEU A 49 -1.50 1.25 -5.22
N THR A 50 -0.90 0.48 -4.33
CA THR A 50 0.42 -0.11 -4.55
C THR A 50 0.38 -1.60 -4.21
N ILE A 51 0.97 -2.41 -5.08
CA ILE A 51 1.05 -3.85 -4.91
C ILE A 51 2.49 -4.22 -4.55
N TYR A 52 2.65 -4.98 -3.46
CA TYR A 52 3.95 -5.47 -3.00
C TYR A 52 3.95 -6.99 -3.07
N ASP A 53 4.99 -7.56 -3.68
CA ASP A 53 5.16 -9.00 -3.80
C ASP A 53 6.50 -9.41 -3.20
N PHE A 54 6.49 -10.39 -2.30
CA PHE A 54 7.69 -10.88 -1.63
C PHE A 54 7.44 -12.30 -1.14
N GLU A 55 8.51 -13.01 -0.77
CA GLU A 55 8.40 -14.35 -0.21
C GLU A 55 7.69 -14.32 1.15
N ASP A 56 6.87 -15.32 1.42
CA ASP A 56 6.09 -15.41 2.66
C ASP A 56 6.97 -15.33 3.91
N SER A 57 8.16 -15.93 3.86
CA SER A 57 9.12 -15.91 4.97
C SER A 57 9.63 -14.52 5.30
N LYS A 58 9.47 -13.56 4.39
CA LYS A 58 9.93 -12.17 4.55
C LYS A 58 8.84 -11.23 5.03
N TYR A 59 7.65 -11.74 5.37
CA TYR A 59 6.52 -10.90 5.77
C TYR A 59 6.88 -9.93 6.90
N GLY A 60 7.50 -10.41 7.95
CA GLY A 60 7.84 -9.56 9.11
C GLY A 60 8.76 -8.39 8.76
N GLU A 61 9.76 -8.64 7.90
CA GLU A 61 10.65 -7.58 7.43
C GLU A 61 9.94 -6.65 6.47
N ALA A 62 9.16 -7.21 5.52
CA ALA A 62 8.45 -6.43 4.52
C ALA A 62 7.46 -5.46 5.15
N ILE A 63 6.66 -5.93 6.12
CA ILE A 63 5.64 -5.09 6.76
C ILE A 63 6.26 -3.91 7.52
N LYS A 64 7.46 -4.09 8.09
CA LYS A 64 8.16 -2.99 8.75
C LYS A 64 8.56 -1.90 7.77
N HIS A 65 9.07 -2.29 6.60
CA HIS A 65 9.45 -1.31 5.57
C HIS A 65 8.24 -0.62 4.96
N ILE A 66 7.21 -1.39 4.63
CA ILE A 66 5.99 -0.84 4.04
C ILE A 66 5.26 0.04 5.04
N GLY A 67 5.20 -0.39 6.31
CA GLY A 67 4.61 0.41 7.38
C GLY A 67 5.27 1.76 7.55
N LYS A 68 6.60 1.83 7.42
CA LYS A 68 7.31 3.12 7.46
C LYS A 68 6.92 4.04 6.32
N LEU A 69 6.71 3.51 5.12
CA LEU A 69 6.25 4.31 3.99
C LEU A 69 4.86 4.89 4.27
N LEU A 70 3.94 4.05 4.75
CA LEU A 70 2.58 4.51 5.06
C LEU A 70 2.56 5.49 6.22
N GLY A 71 3.39 5.26 7.23
CA GLY A 71 3.51 6.14 8.40
C GLY A 71 4.10 7.50 8.08
N ALA A 72 4.85 7.63 6.99
CA ALA A 72 5.44 8.89 6.59
C ALA A 72 4.40 9.97 6.28
N PHE A 73 3.18 9.56 5.98
CA PHE A 73 2.08 10.49 5.65
C PHE A 73 1.19 10.78 6.85
N HIS A 74 1.47 10.24 8.01
CA HIS A 74 0.69 10.53 9.22
C HIS A 74 0.69 12.03 9.50
N GLY A 75 -0.47 12.57 9.86
CA GLY A 75 -0.63 14.00 10.12
C GLY A 75 -1.01 14.82 8.89
N VAL A 76 -0.95 14.27 7.69
CA VAL A 76 -1.49 14.95 6.51
C VAL A 76 -3.00 14.99 6.64
N PRO A 77 -3.64 16.18 6.51
CA PRO A 77 -5.09 16.28 6.68
C PRO A 77 -5.86 15.37 5.74
N GLY A 78 -6.74 14.54 6.30
CA GLY A 78 -7.58 13.63 5.54
C GLY A 78 -6.89 12.38 5.03
N TYR A 79 -5.62 12.15 5.37
CA TYR A 79 -4.92 10.95 4.99
C TYR A 79 -5.47 9.73 5.73
N THR A 80 -5.87 8.72 4.96
CA THR A 80 -6.25 7.42 5.49
C THR A 80 -5.62 6.33 4.62
N TYR A 81 -5.45 5.14 5.18
CA TYR A 81 -4.88 4.04 4.41
C TYR A 81 -5.39 2.70 4.91
N SER A 82 -5.27 1.71 4.05
CA SER A 82 -5.43 0.31 4.41
C SER A 82 -4.25 -0.48 3.85
N ILE A 83 -3.93 -1.58 4.51
CA ILE A 83 -2.92 -2.52 4.08
C ILE A 83 -3.49 -3.91 4.29
N GLN A 84 -3.57 -4.70 3.22
CA GLN A 84 -4.24 -5.99 3.24
C GLN A 84 -3.40 -7.04 2.54
N VAL A 85 -3.42 -8.24 3.08
CA VAL A 85 -2.85 -9.42 2.43
C VAL A 85 -3.90 -9.98 1.47
N TRP A 86 -3.50 -10.18 0.21
CA TRP A 86 -4.35 -10.76 -0.81
C TRP A 86 -3.80 -12.11 -1.20
N LEU A 87 -4.66 -13.11 -1.19
CA LEU A 87 -4.30 -14.48 -1.57
C LEU A 87 -4.51 -14.68 -3.07
N ARG A 88 -3.64 -15.48 -3.68
CA ARG A 88 -3.92 -15.98 -5.02
C ARG A 88 -5.17 -16.84 -4.97
N ALA A 89 -5.93 -16.89 -6.05
CA ALA A 89 -7.23 -17.56 -6.07
C ALA A 89 -7.18 -18.99 -5.53
N LYS A 90 -6.18 -19.77 -5.94
CA LYS A 90 -6.01 -21.15 -5.47
C LYS A 90 -5.88 -21.21 -3.95
N ASP A 91 -5.02 -20.39 -3.39
CA ASP A 91 -4.76 -20.37 -1.96
C ASP A 91 -5.98 -19.90 -1.19
N ALA A 92 -6.70 -18.92 -1.73
CA ALA A 92 -7.94 -18.42 -1.14
C ALA A 92 -9.01 -19.51 -1.09
N TYR A 93 -9.17 -20.25 -2.17
CA TYR A 93 -10.16 -21.33 -2.24
C TYR A 93 -9.85 -22.44 -1.24
N GLU A 94 -8.59 -22.80 -1.10
CA GLU A 94 -8.16 -23.76 -0.07
C GLU A 94 -8.42 -23.23 1.33
N ALA A 95 -8.03 -21.99 1.60
CA ALA A 95 -8.19 -21.36 2.91
C ALA A 95 -9.65 -21.22 3.33
N PHE A 96 -10.54 -20.95 2.36
CA PHE A 96 -11.96 -20.78 2.63
C PHE A 96 -12.75 -22.06 2.51
N GLY A 97 -12.09 -23.20 2.26
CA GLY A 97 -12.74 -24.50 2.21
C GLY A 97 -13.60 -24.76 0.97
N VAL A 98 -13.32 -24.07 -0.14
CA VAL A 98 -14.07 -24.22 -1.38
C VAL A 98 -13.55 -25.38 -2.23
N ILE A 99 -12.25 -25.69 -2.12
CA ILE A 99 -11.63 -26.82 -2.82
C ILE A 99 -10.72 -27.58 -1.88
#